data_065c3075ad9bff83af593580aa2b062c
#
_entry.id   065c3075ad9bff83af593580aa2b062c
#
_cell.length_a   1.000
_cell.length_b   1.000
_cell.length_c   1.000
_cell.angle_alpha   90.00
_cell.angle_beta   90.00
_cell.angle_gamma   90.00
#
_symmetry.space_group_name_H-M   'P 1'
#
loop_
_entity.id
_entity.type
_entity.pdbx_description
1 polymer ?
#
loop_
_entity_poly.entity_id
_entity_poly.type
_entity_poly.pdbx_seq_one_letter_code
_entity_poly.pdbx_strand_id
1 'polypeptide(L)'
;MRLTGSVVISLEVELGWAKHDLNEYDHLSEDRRTETRTLSDLLDWCESAEVPITFDIVGHLLLDACDGNHEGRPGDEWFEADPGTDVESNPLFYAPDMIDAICSSPVPHDVCTHTFSHTPCGEVTSETVDWELQRAQDAHDEFGIPWSRAFVPPRHSSAPVGVLKRNGIDTVRAPEPCRLIQMNTGQRLYHNALSPYQPSDGRVCDGTAVTPSTPYISLGCPNLPMGQLDPHPVFRPIPVSLRKRWHLRRLCRGVDRAIRSDATLHVWSHLWDLSNVHQRDIVEQFIAYVGARQEQGEIDVLTMADFGRAIRQTN
;
A
#
# COMPACT_ATOMS: atom_id res chain seq x y z
N MET A 1 25.87 10.66 -0.34
CA MET A 1 25.19 11.27 0.85
C MET A 1 24.58 10.11 1.60
N ARG A 2 24.90 9.91 2.88
CA ARG A 2 24.28 8.81 3.64
C ARG A 2 22.82 9.20 3.88
N LEU A 3 21.87 8.32 3.64
CA LEU A 3 20.49 8.56 4.05
C LEU A 3 20.51 8.72 5.58
N THR A 4 19.99 9.82 6.07
CA THR A 4 19.53 9.94 7.46
C THR A 4 18.39 8.93 7.66
N GLY A 5 18.06 8.58 8.88
CA GLY A 5 16.91 7.71 9.14
C GLY A 5 15.69 8.16 8.34
N SER A 6 14.92 7.24 7.79
CA SER A 6 13.79 7.58 6.92
C SER A 6 12.51 6.82 7.25
N VAL A 7 11.38 7.41 6.90
CA VAL A 7 10.06 6.77 6.93
C VAL A 7 9.52 6.70 5.50
N VAL A 8 9.00 5.54 5.13
CA VAL A 8 8.21 5.32 3.92
C VAL A 8 6.84 4.85 4.35
N ILE A 9 5.80 5.42 3.77
CA ILE A 9 4.41 4.98 3.98
C ILE A 9 3.87 4.57 2.62
N SER A 10 3.34 3.35 2.50
CA SER A 10 2.62 2.92 1.30
C SER A 10 1.21 2.45 1.64
N LEU A 11 0.28 2.70 0.73
CA LEU A 11 -1.13 2.40 0.91
C LEU A 11 -1.70 1.74 -0.34
N GLU A 12 -2.15 0.50 -0.19
CA GLU A 12 -2.76 -0.28 -1.25
C GLU A 12 -4.20 0.18 -1.50
N VAL A 13 -4.49 0.61 -2.72
CA VAL A 13 -5.83 1.01 -3.18
C VAL A 13 -6.31 -0.02 -4.18
N GLU A 14 -7.05 -0.99 -3.69
CA GLU A 14 -7.46 -2.19 -4.42
C GLU A 14 -8.97 -2.28 -4.62
N LEU A 15 -9.74 -1.79 -3.64
CA LEU A 15 -11.20 -1.89 -3.59
C LEU A 15 -11.70 -3.31 -3.92
N GLY A 16 -12.63 -3.44 -4.87
CA GLY A 16 -13.19 -4.73 -5.28
C GLY A 16 -12.15 -5.70 -5.86
N TRP A 17 -11.06 -5.20 -6.43
CA TRP A 17 -10.00 -6.01 -7.02
C TRP A 17 -9.18 -6.81 -6.00
N ALA A 18 -9.18 -6.43 -4.72
CA ALA A 18 -8.45 -7.14 -3.66
C ALA A 18 -8.74 -8.65 -3.64
N LYS A 19 -10.01 -9.01 -3.79
CA LYS A 19 -10.52 -10.38 -3.68
C LYS A 19 -11.60 -10.72 -4.72
N HIS A 20 -11.56 -10.08 -5.89
CA HIS A 20 -12.56 -10.30 -6.95
C HIS A 20 -12.63 -11.78 -7.39
N ASP A 21 -11.49 -12.46 -7.46
CA ASP A 21 -11.37 -13.90 -7.78
C ASP A 21 -12.07 -14.83 -6.77
N LEU A 22 -12.32 -14.33 -5.55
CA LEU A 22 -13.05 -15.04 -4.50
C LEU A 22 -14.51 -14.55 -4.36
N ASN A 23 -14.89 -13.51 -5.08
CA ASN A 23 -16.17 -12.81 -4.91
C ASN A 23 -16.44 -12.38 -3.43
N GLU A 24 -15.40 -11.94 -2.73
CA GLU A 24 -15.46 -11.53 -1.33
C GLU A 24 -15.32 -10.02 -1.18
N TYR A 25 -16.40 -9.31 -0.85
CA TYR A 25 -16.43 -7.84 -0.72
C TYR A 25 -16.85 -7.36 0.67
N ASP A 26 -17.07 -8.25 1.64
CA ASP A 26 -17.56 -7.96 2.99
C ASP A 26 -16.65 -7.02 3.80
N HIS A 27 -15.41 -6.81 3.35
CA HIS A 27 -14.45 -5.89 3.98
C HIS A 27 -14.66 -4.44 3.55
N LEU A 28 -15.40 -4.18 2.48
CA LEU A 28 -15.66 -2.86 1.89
C LEU A 28 -17.07 -2.36 2.24
N SER A 29 -17.28 -1.04 2.17
CA SER A 29 -18.62 -0.49 2.11
C SER A 29 -19.22 -0.69 0.71
N GLU A 30 -20.53 -0.98 0.63
CA GLU A 30 -21.22 -1.35 -0.62
C GLU A 30 -21.03 -0.32 -1.75
N ASP A 31 -20.99 0.96 -1.40
CA ASP A 31 -20.87 2.09 -2.32
C ASP A 31 -19.51 2.81 -2.23
N ARG A 32 -18.50 2.19 -1.61
CA ARG A 32 -17.14 2.72 -1.29
C ARG A 32 -17.09 4.10 -0.60
N ARG A 33 -18.22 4.61 -0.10
CA ARG A 33 -18.25 5.94 0.54
C ARG A 33 -17.34 6.04 1.76
N THR A 34 -17.21 4.94 2.51
CA THR A 34 -16.36 4.93 3.69
C THR A 34 -14.88 4.99 3.29
N GLU A 35 -14.50 4.30 2.22
CA GLU A 35 -13.15 4.29 1.66
C GLU A 35 -12.80 5.66 1.05
N THR A 36 -13.70 6.24 0.26
CA THR A 36 -13.55 7.59 -0.32
C THR A 36 -13.37 8.65 0.78
N ARG A 37 -14.21 8.61 1.82
CA ARG A 37 -14.07 9.52 2.96
C ARG A 37 -12.75 9.33 3.71
N THR A 38 -12.32 8.09 3.87
CA THR A 38 -11.05 7.76 4.55
C THR A 38 -9.87 8.31 3.76
N LEU A 39 -9.90 8.19 2.44
CA LEU A 39 -8.89 8.79 1.58
C LEU A 39 -8.86 10.31 1.71
N SER A 40 -10.02 10.98 1.67
CA SER A 40 -10.10 12.44 1.85
C SER A 40 -9.49 12.88 3.17
N ASP A 41 -9.88 12.24 4.29
CA ASP A 41 -9.31 12.57 5.60
C ASP A 41 -7.79 12.32 5.65
N LEU A 42 -7.31 11.24 5.02
CA LEU A 42 -5.88 10.92 4.95
C LEU A 42 -5.11 11.98 4.18
N LEU A 43 -5.63 12.44 3.05
CA LEU A 43 -5.01 13.51 2.25
C LEU A 43 -4.94 14.82 3.05
N ASP A 44 -6.00 15.18 3.77
CA ASP A 44 -6.02 16.36 4.65
C ASP A 44 -4.97 16.28 5.77
N TRP A 45 -4.79 15.10 6.38
CA TRP A 45 -3.74 14.90 7.39
C TRP A 45 -2.34 14.96 6.79
N CYS A 46 -2.15 14.40 5.61
CA CYS A 46 -0.89 14.45 4.88
C CYS A 46 -0.53 15.88 4.49
N GLU A 47 -1.51 16.67 4.01
CA GLU A 47 -1.32 18.09 3.70
C GLU A 47 -0.92 18.87 4.95
N SER A 48 -1.65 18.70 6.06
CA SER A 48 -1.38 19.41 7.32
C SER A 48 0.00 19.10 7.92
N ALA A 49 0.55 17.93 7.62
CA ALA A 49 1.82 17.44 8.15
C ALA A 49 2.97 17.44 7.11
N GLU A 50 2.71 17.81 5.86
CA GLU A 50 3.63 17.74 4.72
C GLU A 50 4.26 16.34 4.54
N VAL A 51 3.45 15.28 4.73
CA VAL A 51 3.89 13.88 4.67
C VAL A 51 3.49 13.24 3.35
N PRO A 52 4.42 12.93 2.44
CA PRO A 52 4.11 12.20 1.22
C PRO A 52 3.87 10.71 1.49
N ILE A 53 2.97 10.11 0.71
CA ILE A 53 2.64 8.67 0.73
C ILE A 53 2.83 8.11 -0.67
N THR A 54 3.20 6.85 -0.78
CA THR A 54 3.06 6.07 -2.01
C THR A 54 1.70 5.38 -2.00
N PHE A 55 0.87 5.68 -2.98
CA PHE A 55 -0.37 4.97 -3.25
C PHE A 55 -0.12 3.92 -4.33
N ASP A 56 -0.23 2.67 -3.98
CA ASP A 56 -0.10 1.54 -4.90
C ASP A 56 -1.50 1.14 -5.37
N ILE A 57 -1.77 1.44 -6.65
CA ILE A 57 -3.11 1.43 -7.23
C ILE A 57 -3.25 0.28 -8.22
N VAL A 58 -4.35 -0.48 -8.11
CA VAL A 58 -4.78 -1.40 -9.15
C VAL A 58 -5.19 -0.58 -10.38
N GLY A 59 -4.52 -0.81 -11.52
CA GLY A 59 -4.65 0.02 -12.70
C GLY A 59 -6.07 0.13 -13.27
N HIS A 60 -6.88 -0.92 -13.11
CA HIS A 60 -8.28 -0.91 -13.53
C HIS A 60 -9.13 0.16 -12.82
N LEU A 61 -8.76 0.56 -11.60
CA LEU A 61 -9.45 1.62 -10.85
C LEU A 61 -9.32 3.00 -11.49
N LEU A 62 -8.37 3.19 -12.42
CA LEU A 62 -8.21 4.42 -13.20
C LEU A 62 -9.26 4.60 -14.30
N LEU A 63 -9.97 3.54 -14.67
CA LEU A 63 -10.97 3.57 -15.73
C LEU A 63 -12.28 4.17 -15.22
N ASP A 64 -12.96 4.94 -16.09
CA ASP A 64 -14.35 5.37 -15.86
C ASP A 64 -15.34 4.24 -16.10
N ALA A 65 -15.03 3.38 -17.07
CA ALA A 65 -15.85 2.23 -17.48
C ALA A 65 -15.00 1.23 -18.29
N CYS A 66 -15.48 -0.01 -18.37
CA CYS A 66 -15.01 -0.99 -19.36
C CYS A 66 -16.20 -1.86 -19.84
N ASP A 67 -15.98 -2.67 -20.85
CA ASP A 67 -16.97 -3.64 -21.35
C ASP A 67 -16.72 -5.08 -20.84
N GLY A 68 -15.80 -5.25 -19.88
CA GLY A 68 -15.37 -6.54 -19.36
C GLY A 68 -14.47 -7.33 -20.30
N ASN A 69 -14.13 -6.77 -21.46
CA ASN A 69 -13.27 -7.42 -22.46
C ASN A 69 -11.84 -6.89 -22.34
N HIS A 70 -10.94 -7.71 -21.81
CA HIS A 70 -9.52 -7.40 -21.63
C HIS A 70 -8.66 -8.27 -22.56
N GLU A 71 -8.80 -8.06 -23.87
CA GLU A 71 -8.16 -8.84 -24.92
C GLU A 71 -6.64 -8.88 -24.76
N GLY A 72 -6.06 -10.03 -25.15
CA GLY A 72 -4.62 -10.23 -25.20
C GLY A 72 -3.97 -10.62 -23.87
N ARG A 73 -4.72 -10.67 -22.76
CA ARG A 73 -4.21 -11.22 -21.51
C ARG A 73 -4.11 -12.74 -21.58
N PRO A 74 -2.95 -13.33 -21.30
CA PRO A 74 -2.87 -14.77 -21.17
C PRO A 74 -3.64 -15.26 -19.92
N GLY A 75 -4.66 -16.11 -20.10
CA GLY A 75 -5.51 -16.64 -19.04
C GLY A 75 -6.72 -15.78 -18.72
N ASP A 76 -7.79 -15.94 -19.46
CA ASP A 76 -8.98 -15.07 -19.47
C ASP A 76 -9.87 -15.21 -18.22
N GLU A 77 -9.83 -16.34 -17.51
CA GLU A 77 -10.68 -16.62 -16.33
C GLU A 77 -10.51 -15.60 -15.17
N TRP A 78 -9.39 -14.88 -15.15
CA TRP A 78 -9.10 -13.89 -14.11
C TRP A 78 -10.10 -12.74 -14.07
N PHE A 79 -10.72 -12.39 -15.18
CA PHE A 79 -11.67 -11.30 -15.31
C PHE A 79 -13.15 -11.73 -15.23
N GLU A 80 -13.46 -12.99 -14.90
CA GLU A 80 -14.85 -13.45 -14.80
C GLU A 80 -15.70 -12.65 -13.79
N ALA A 81 -15.07 -12.07 -12.77
CA ALA A 81 -15.73 -11.24 -11.76
C ALA A 81 -15.71 -9.74 -12.10
N ASP A 82 -15.10 -9.33 -13.22
CA ASP A 82 -15.20 -7.95 -13.70
C ASP A 82 -16.65 -7.66 -14.13
N PRO A 83 -17.30 -6.64 -13.55
CA PRO A 83 -18.68 -6.33 -13.88
C PRO A 83 -18.88 -5.81 -15.32
N GLY A 84 -17.82 -5.36 -16.01
CA GLY A 84 -17.91 -4.81 -17.36
C GLY A 84 -18.91 -3.64 -17.46
N THR A 85 -18.78 -2.65 -16.57
CA THR A 85 -19.72 -1.54 -16.42
C THR A 85 -18.99 -0.21 -16.24
N ASP A 86 -19.52 0.65 -15.38
CA ASP A 86 -18.99 1.97 -15.07
C ASP A 86 -18.97 2.27 -13.57
N VAL A 87 -18.38 3.42 -13.22
CA VAL A 87 -18.24 3.88 -11.82
C VAL A 87 -19.56 4.09 -11.11
N GLU A 88 -20.64 4.48 -11.82
CA GLU A 88 -21.97 4.70 -11.21
C GLU A 88 -22.63 3.37 -10.84
N SER A 89 -22.48 2.36 -11.69
CA SER A 89 -23.08 1.03 -11.52
C SER A 89 -22.32 0.14 -10.55
N ASN A 90 -20.97 0.19 -10.58
CA ASN A 90 -20.09 -0.68 -9.78
C ASN A 90 -18.89 0.08 -9.20
N PRO A 91 -19.10 1.00 -8.25
CA PRO A 91 -18.03 1.88 -7.73
C PRO A 91 -16.89 1.15 -7.02
N LEU A 92 -17.02 -0.12 -6.71
CA LEU A 92 -15.92 -0.92 -6.13
C LEU A 92 -14.86 -1.32 -7.16
N PHE A 93 -15.17 -1.25 -8.47
CA PHE A 93 -14.27 -1.67 -9.54
C PHE A 93 -13.66 -0.49 -10.33
N TYR A 94 -14.19 0.72 -10.12
CA TYR A 94 -13.79 1.94 -10.79
C TYR A 94 -13.70 3.08 -9.78
N ALA A 95 -12.60 3.82 -9.74
CA ALA A 95 -12.40 4.89 -8.76
C ALA A 95 -11.58 6.08 -9.28
N PRO A 96 -11.80 6.57 -10.51
CA PRO A 96 -11.02 7.66 -11.09
C PRO A 96 -11.07 8.93 -10.24
N ASP A 97 -12.20 9.22 -9.60
CA ASP A 97 -12.38 10.35 -8.68
C ASP A 97 -11.46 10.28 -7.44
N MET A 98 -11.20 9.07 -6.93
CA MET A 98 -10.27 8.90 -5.80
C MET A 98 -8.83 9.14 -6.23
N ILE A 99 -8.45 8.70 -7.44
CA ILE A 99 -7.11 8.92 -7.96
C ILE A 99 -6.90 10.40 -8.33
N ASP A 100 -7.92 11.07 -8.90
CA ASP A 100 -7.88 12.50 -9.14
C ASP A 100 -7.67 13.29 -7.82
N ALA A 101 -8.33 12.90 -6.74
CA ALA A 101 -8.12 13.51 -5.42
C ALA A 101 -6.67 13.35 -4.93
N ILE A 102 -6.04 12.17 -5.12
CA ILE A 102 -4.63 11.94 -4.78
C ILE A 102 -3.72 12.87 -5.62
N CYS A 103 -3.95 12.92 -6.91
CA CYS A 103 -3.14 13.72 -7.85
C CYS A 103 -3.32 15.23 -7.64
N SER A 104 -4.48 15.66 -7.16
CA SER A 104 -4.79 17.07 -6.86
C SER A 104 -4.26 17.55 -5.51
N SER A 105 -3.72 16.67 -4.68
CA SER A 105 -3.12 17.02 -3.40
C SER A 105 -1.91 17.94 -3.58
N PRO A 106 -1.73 18.98 -2.73
CA PRO A 106 -0.52 19.80 -2.77
C PRO A 106 0.74 19.08 -2.28
N VAL A 107 0.58 17.94 -1.59
CA VAL A 107 1.70 17.07 -1.21
C VAL A 107 2.07 16.18 -2.39
N PRO A 108 3.37 16.07 -2.75
CA PRO A 108 3.81 15.26 -3.88
C PRO A 108 3.75 13.76 -3.55
N HIS A 109 2.57 13.18 -3.55
CA HIS A 109 2.37 11.75 -3.42
C HIS A 109 2.92 11.00 -4.64
N ASP A 110 3.28 9.74 -4.46
CA ASP A 110 3.67 8.83 -5.55
C ASP A 110 2.51 7.87 -5.83
N VAL A 111 2.05 7.83 -7.07
CA VAL A 111 1.06 6.87 -7.55
C VAL A 111 1.79 5.79 -8.31
N CYS A 112 1.98 4.62 -7.69
CA CYS A 112 2.63 3.49 -8.32
C CYS A 112 1.64 2.35 -8.64
N THR A 113 2.07 1.44 -9.48
CA THR A 113 1.20 0.34 -9.90
C THR A 113 1.16 -0.81 -8.89
N HIS A 114 -0.02 -1.41 -8.77
CA HIS A 114 -0.31 -2.68 -8.11
C HIS A 114 -0.82 -3.72 -9.13
N THR A 115 -0.22 -3.74 -10.34
CA THR A 115 -0.67 -4.37 -11.57
C THR A 115 -1.98 -3.77 -12.09
N PHE A 116 -2.43 -4.22 -13.27
CA PHE A 116 -3.70 -3.73 -13.83
C PHE A 116 -4.92 -4.30 -13.09
N SER A 117 -4.88 -5.59 -12.75
CA SER A 117 -6.03 -6.32 -12.19
C SER A 117 -5.72 -7.07 -10.90
N HIS A 118 -4.72 -6.62 -10.11
CA HIS A 118 -4.32 -7.25 -8.85
C HIS A 118 -3.82 -8.70 -9.02
N THR A 119 -3.19 -9.01 -10.15
CA THR A 119 -2.69 -10.36 -10.44
C THR A 119 -1.49 -10.74 -9.56
N PRO A 120 -1.51 -11.90 -8.86
CA PRO A 120 -0.37 -12.40 -8.11
C PRO A 120 0.77 -12.81 -9.05
N CYS A 121 1.79 -11.98 -9.18
CA CYS A 121 2.81 -12.09 -10.23
C CYS A 121 3.62 -13.38 -10.23
N GLY A 122 3.83 -14.01 -9.07
CA GLY A 122 4.57 -15.27 -8.96
C GLY A 122 3.74 -16.52 -9.30
N GLU A 123 2.44 -16.36 -9.55
CA GLU A 123 1.51 -17.47 -9.84
C GLU A 123 1.13 -17.56 -11.33
N VAL A 124 1.60 -16.60 -12.12
CA VAL A 124 1.31 -16.47 -13.55
C VAL A 124 2.58 -16.44 -14.39
N THR A 125 2.44 -16.48 -15.72
CA THR A 125 3.60 -16.43 -16.62
C THR A 125 4.23 -15.04 -16.68
N SER A 126 5.48 -14.94 -17.13
CA SER A 126 6.14 -13.65 -17.34
C SER A 126 5.43 -12.79 -18.39
N GLU A 127 4.82 -13.40 -19.37
CA GLU A 127 4.02 -12.75 -20.42
C GLU A 127 2.76 -12.12 -19.82
N THR A 128 2.11 -12.83 -18.89
CA THR A 128 0.94 -12.29 -18.16
C THR A 128 1.34 -11.09 -17.30
N VAL A 129 2.46 -11.20 -16.57
CA VAL A 129 2.96 -10.06 -15.76
C VAL A 129 3.32 -8.87 -16.65
N ASP A 130 3.93 -9.11 -17.81
CA ASP A 130 4.29 -8.06 -18.76
C ASP A 130 3.04 -7.35 -19.30
N TRP A 131 2.02 -8.11 -19.69
CA TRP A 131 0.72 -7.57 -20.10
C TRP A 131 0.06 -6.74 -18.99
N GLU A 132 0.03 -7.23 -17.77
CA GLU A 132 -0.53 -6.52 -16.59
C GLU A 132 0.15 -5.16 -16.36
N LEU A 133 1.48 -5.12 -16.49
CA LEU A 133 2.22 -3.87 -16.29
C LEU A 133 2.06 -2.91 -17.46
N GLN A 134 2.04 -3.39 -18.70
CA GLN A 134 1.79 -2.57 -19.89
C GLN A 134 0.38 -1.98 -19.84
N ARG A 135 -0.63 -2.80 -19.52
CA ARG A 135 -2.02 -2.32 -19.43
C ARG A 135 -2.21 -1.33 -18.29
N ALA A 136 -1.53 -1.55 -17.15
CA ALA A 136 -1.51 -0.56 -16.07
C ALA A 136 -0.85 0.75 -16.51
N GLN A 137 0.24 0.69 -17.29
CA GLN A 137 0.90 1.88 -17.82
C GLN A 137 -0.01 2.61 -18.81
N ASP A 138 -0.71 1.90 -19.71
CA ASP A 138 -1.68 2.50 -20.62
C ASP A 138 -2.78 3.25 -19.83
N ALA A 139 -3.30 2.65 -18.76
CA ALA A 139 -4.31 3.29 -17.90
C ALA A 139 -3.76 4.55 -17.21
N HIS A 140 -2.50 4.55 -16.76
CA HIS A 140 -1.83 5.74 -16.22
C HIS A 140 -1.69 6.84 -17.27
N ASP A 141 -1.27 6.48 -18.49
CA ASP A 141 -1.08 7.41 -19.59
C ASP A 141 -2.43 8.01 -20.04
N GLU A 142 -3.49 7.19 -20.16
CA GLU A 142 -4.86 7.61 -20.46
C GLU A 142 -5.42 8.56 -19.40
N PHE A 143 -5.15 8.29 -18.12
CA PHE A 143 -5.55 9.15 -17.00
C PHE A 143 -4.69 10.44 -16.91
N GLY A 144 -3.52 10.45 -17.51
CA GLY A 144 -2.61 11.60 -17.53
C GLY A 144 -1.70 11.72 -16.32
N ILE A 145 -1.42 10.60 -15.61
CA ILE A 145 -0.48 10.56 -14.48
C ILE A 145 0.85 9.92 -14.88
N PRO A 146 1.98 10.41 -14.34
CA PRO A 146 3.28 9.85 -14.67
C PRO A 146 3.41 8.40 -14.21
N TRP A 147 4.02 7.55 -15.05
CA TRP A 147 4.38 6.20 -14.66
C TRP A 147 5.46 6.20 -13.58
N SER A 148 5.13 5.67 -12.40
CA SER A 148 6.07 5.56 -11.30
C SER A 148 7.10 4.44 -11.54
N ARG A 149 8.31 4.63 -11.03
CA ARG A 149 9.34 3.61 -11.02
C ARG A 149 9.21 2.63 -9.84
N ALA A 150 8.25 2.86 -8.96
CA ALA A 150 7.95 1.99 -7.83
C ALA A 150 6.88 0.94 -8.18
N PHE A 151 6.96 -0.18 -7.52
CA PHE A 151 6.02 -1.30 -7.67
C PHE A 151 5.78 -2.00 -6.34
N VAL A 152 4.53 -2.28 -6.06
CA VAL A 152 4.12 -3.15 -4.96
C VAL A 152 3.50 -4.41 -5.54
N PRO A 153 4.06 -5.60 -5.24
CA PRO A 153 3.54 -6.84 -5.79
C PRO A 153 2.23 -7.25 -5.12
N PRO A 154 1.14 -7.49 -5.89
CA PRO A 154 -0.12 -8.01 -5.36
C PRO A 154 0.09 -9.27 -4.51
N ARG A 155 -0.62 -9.36 -3.39
CA ARG A 155 -0.52 -10.51 -2.45
C ARG A 155 0.91 -10.86 -2.06
N HIS A 156 1.83 -9.88 -2.06
CA HIS A 156 3.26 -10.09 -1.83
C HIS A 156 3.94 -11.09 -2.80
N SER A 157 3.29 -11.38 -3.92
CA SER A 157 3.74 -12.36 -4.92
C SER A 157 4.75 -11.72 -5.87
N SER A 158 6.02 -12.10 -5.76
CA SER A 158 7.13 -11.43 -6.46
C SER A 158 7.01 -11.52 -7.98
N ALA A 159 7.16 -10.39 -8.67
CA ALA A 159 7.28 -10.33 -10.12
C ALA A 159 8.70 -10.65 -10.60
N PRO A 160 8.87 -11.22 -11.82
CA PRO A 160 10.18 -11.44 -12.42
C PRO A 160 10.93 -10.13 -12.65
N VAL A 161 12.14 -10.00 -12.11
CA VAL A 161 12.96 -8.75 -12.18
C VAL A 161 13.16 -8.27 -13.61
N GLY A 162 13.35 -9.20 -14.56
CA GLY A 162 13.51 -8.86 -15.98
C GLY A 162 12.27 -8.18 -16.58
N VAL A 163 11.08 -8.56 -16.15
CA VAL A 163 9.80 -7.95 -16.57
C VAL A 163 9.68 -6.55 -15.97
N LEU A 164 9.94 -6.40 -14.67
CA LEU A 164 9.92 -5.10 -14.01
C LEU A 164 10.83 -4.08 -14.70
N LYS A 165 12.07 -4.48 -15.01
CA LYS A 165 13.03 -3.60 -15.69
C LYS A 165 12.59 -3.17 -17.09
N ARG A 166 11.99 -4.09 -17.87
CA ARG A 166 11.47 -3.73 -19.21
C ARG A 166 10.35 -2.69 -19.13
N ASN A 167 9.57 -2.74 -18.08
CA ASN A 167 8.48 -1.80 -17.81
C ASN A 167 8.92 -0.55 -16.99
N GLY A 168 10.24 -0.28 -16.91
CA GLY A 168 10.78 0.92 -16.28
C GLY A 168 10.74 0.93 -14.75
N ILE A 169 10.39 -0.18 -14.11
CA ILE A 169 10.32 -0.33 -12.66
C ILE A 169 11.69 -0.70 -12.10
N ASP A 170 12.18 0.06 -11.13
CA ASP A 170 13.47 -0.16 -10.48
C ASP A 170 13.43 -0.04 -8.95
N THR A 171 12.24 0.12 -8.39
CA THR A 171 12.01 0.16 -6.95
C THR A 171 10.85 -0.75 -6.59
N VAL A 172 11.06 -1.69 -5.67
CA VAL A 172 10.04 -2.70 -5.30
C VAL A 172 9.91 -2.77 -3.79
N ARG A 173 8.66 -2.88 -3.29
CA ARG A 173 8.44 -3.23 -1.88
C ARG A 173 8.88 -4.67 -1.64
N ALA A 174 9.63 -4.91 -0.57
CA ALA A 174 10.06 -6.25 -0.20
C ALA A 174 8.85 -7.17 0.00
N PRO A 175 8.86 -8.37 -0.59
CA PRO A 175 7.80 -9.35 -0.34
C PRO A 175 7.85 -9.83 1.12
N GLU A 176 6.74 -10.38 1.60
CA GLU A 176 6.67 -10.95 2.94
C GLU A 176 7.73 -12.06 3.10
N PRO A 177 8.54 -12.05 4.17
CA PRO A 177 9.53 -13.09 4.39
C PRO A 177 8.88 -14.47 4.54
N CYS A 178 9.35 -15.48 3.83
CA CYS A 178 8.83 -16.86 3.87
C CYS A 178 8.62 -17.43 5.28
N ARG A 179 9.46 -17.01 6.26
CA ARG A 179 9.32 -17.43 7.66
C ARG A 179 7.99 -17.03 8.30
N LEU A 180 7.34 -15.97 7.79
CA LEU A 180 6.09 -15.43 8.33
C LEU A 180 4.89 -16.20 7.80
N ILE A 181 4.98 -16.69 6.57
CA ILE A 181 3.96 -17.56 5.93
C ILE A 181 3.81 -18.85 6.75
N GLN A 182 4.90 -19.33 7.36
CA GLN A 182 4.95 -20.55 8.16
C GLN A 182 4.53 -20.38 9.63
N MET A 183 4.23 -19.15 10.07
CA MET A 183 3.82 -18.90 11.45
C MET A 183 2.44 -19.48 11.77
N ASN A 184 2.32 -20.11 12.93
CA ASN A 184 1.02 -20.50 13.47
C ASN A 184 0.22 -19.27 13.96
N THR A 185 -1.08 -19.45 14.19
CA THR A 185 -2.00 -18.37 14.60
C THR A 185 -1.50 -17.63 15.85
N GLY A 186 -0.97 -18.35 16.86
CA GLY A 186 -0.46 -17.72 18.08
C GLY A 186 0.76 -16.83 17.84
N GLN A 187 1.67 -17.25 16.96
CA GLN A 187 2.81 -16.45 16.55
C GLN A 187 2.40 -15.22 15.79
N ARG A 188 1.44 -15.35 14.85
CA ARG A 188 0.87 -14.20 14.11
C ARG A 188 0.22 -13.20 15.05
N LEU A 189 -0.59 -13.65 16.00
CA LEU A 189 -1.22 -12.80 17.02
C LEU A 189 -0.18 -12.07 17.87
N TYR A 190 0.88 -12.77 18.30
CA TYR A 190 1.99 -12.14 19.04
C TYR A 190 2.68 -11.05 18.21
N HIS A 191 3.00 -11.34 16.95
CA HIS A 191 3.62 -10.35 16.05
C HIS A 191 2.72 -9.15 15.82
N ASN A 192 1.45 -9.36 15.55
CA ASN A 192 0.48 -8.29 15.33
C ASN A 192 0.26 -7.42 16.58
N ALA A 193 0.30 -8.03 17.77
CA ALA A 193 0.02 -7.31 19.01
C ALA A 193 1.26 -6.68 19.64
N LEU A 194 2.38 -7.39 19.68
CA LEU A 194 3.48 -7.10 20.61
C LEU A 194 4.82 -6.86 19.93
N SER A 195 5.06 -7.42 18.73
CA SER A 195 6.35 -7.30 18.08
C SER A 195 6.63 -5.84 17.71
N PRO A 196 7.78 -5.29 18.09
CA PRO A 196 8.12 -3.92 17.74
C PRO A 196 8.39 -3.81 16.23
N TYR A 197 8.00 -2.70 15.63
CA TYR A 197 8.41 -2.38 14.26
C TYR A 197 9.91 -2.09 14.24
N GLN A 198 10.61 -2.81 13.38
CA GLN A 198 12.06 -2.73 13.25
C GLN A 198 12.39 -2.04 11.92
N PRO A 199 13.00 -0.86 11.96
CA PRO A 199 13.62 -0.28 10.77
C PRO A 199 14.71 -1.20 10.25
N SER A 200 14.95 -1.20 8.96
CA SER A 200 16.06 -1.91 8.35
C SER A 200 16.55 -1.15 7.11
N ASP A 201 17.78 -1.43 6.72
CA ASP A 201 18.32 -0.85 5.51
C ASP A 201 17.62 -1.43 4.29
N GLY A 202 17.33 -0.57 3.31
CA GLY A 202 17.02 -1.02 1.98
C GLY A 202 18.23 -1.67 1.31
N ARG A 203 17.99 -2.37 0.25
CA ARG A 203 19.06 -3.04 -0.51
C ARG A 203 18.87 -2.80 -2.01
N VAL A 204 19.96 -2.83 -2.74
CA VAL A 204 19.91 -2.84 -4.21
C VAL A 204 20.32 -4.24 -4.66
N CYS A 205 19.44 -4.91 -5.41
CA CYS A 205 19.67 -6.22 -5.99
C CYS A 205 19.53 -6.12 -7.51
N ASP A 206 20.58 -6.45 -8.25
CA ASP A 206 20.58 -6.35 -9.72
C ASP A 206 20.08 -5.00 -10.24
N GLY A 207 20.46 -3.89 -9.59
CA GLY A 207 20.05 -2.53 -9.96
C GLY A 207 18.62 -2.15 -9.58
N THR A 208 17.87 -3.05 -8.96
CA THR A 208 16.54 -2.79 -8.41
C THR A 208 16.65 -2.47 -6.92
N ALA A 209 16.12 -1.32 -6.51
CA ALA A 209 16.01 -0.98 -5.11
C ALA A 209 14.87 -1.77 -4.45
N VAL A 210 15.14 -2.37 -3.31
CA VAL A 210 14.13 -3.09 -2.53
C VAL A 210 13.91 -2.32 -1.23
N THR A 211 12.71 -1.75 -1.06
CA THR A 211 12.35 -1.07 0.18
C THR A 211 12.11 -2.10 1.28
N PRO A 212 12.64 -1.90 2.49
CA PRO A 212 12.25 -2.75 3.61
C PRO A 212 10.78 -2.47 3.95
N SER A 213 9.99 -3.50 4.17
CA SER A 213 8.63 -3.32 4.68
C SER A 213 8.43 -4.05 6.00
N THR A 214 7.51 -3.55 6.82
CA THR A 214 7.07 -4.33 7.97
C THR A 214 6.41 -5.62 7.49
N PRO A 215 6.62 -6.74 8.19
CA PRO A 215 6.15 -8.06 7.73
C PRO A 215 4.63 -8.20 7.64
N TYR A 216 3.88 -7.36 8.34
CA TYR A 216 2.42 -7.35 8.38
C TYR A 216 1.93 -5.91 8.26
N ILE A 217 0.64 -5.77 7.95
CA ILE A 217 -0.07 -4.50 8.04
C ILE A 217 0.37 -3.77 9.32
N SER A 218 0.83 -2.55 9.15
CA SER A 218 1.47 -1.80 10.22
C SER A 218 0.93 -0.40 10.40
N LEU A 219 0.48 0.26 9.35
CA LEU A 219 -0.19 1.56 9.47
C LEU A 219 -1.56 1.37 10.14
N GLY A 220 -2.36 0.41 9.68
CA GLY A 220 -3.56 -0.05 10.38
C GLY A 220 -3.22 -0.91 11.60
N CYS A 221 -4.17 -1.02 12.54
CA CYS A 221 -4.08 -1.84 13.76
C CYS A 221 -4.85 -3.15 13.62
N PRO A 222 -4.19 -4.30 13.41
CA PRO A 222 -4.88 -5.59 13.25
C PRO A 222 -5.66 -6.06 14.49
N ASN A 223 -5.45 -5.39 15.63
CA ASN A 223 -6.15 -5.69 16.87
C ASN A 223 -7.45 -4.89 17.06
N LEU A 224 -7.79 -4.05 16.08
CA LEU A 224 -9.02 -3.27 16.00
C LEU A 224 -9.82 -3.73 14.78
N PRO A 225 -11.11 -3.37 14.66
CA PRO A 225 -11.83 -3.57 13.42
C PRO A 225 -11.11 -2.90 12.24
N MET A 226 -11.06 -3.58 11.10
CA MET A 226 -10.45 -3.12 9.87
C MET A 226 -11.50 -3.18 8.77
N GLY A 227 -11.76 -2.07 8.10
CA GLY A 227 -12.93 -1.99 7.22
C GLY A 227 -14.21 -2.38 7.97
N GLN A 228 -14.97 -3.29 7.41
CA GLN A 228 -16.18 -3.88 8.01
C GLN A 228 -15.88 -5.14 8.85
N LEU A 229 -14.61 -5.59 8.89
CA LEU A 229 -14.23 -6.84 9.56
C LEU A 229 -13.90 -6.64 11.04
N ASP A 230 -14.38 -7.54 11.86
CA ASP A 230 -14.07 -7.61 13.29
C ASP A 230 -12.65 -8.13 13.55
N PRO A 231 -11.98 -7.66 14.61
CA PRO A 231 -10.69 -8.20 15.01
C PRO A 231 -10.82 -9.62 15.57
N HIS A 232 -9.70 -10.34 15.58
CA HIS A 232 -9.66 -11.68 16.17
C HIS A 232 -10.25 -11.67 17.61
N PRO A 233 -11.09 -12.64 17.97
CA PRO A 233 -11.83 -12.66 19.24
C PRO A 233 -10.96 -12.48 20.50
N VAL A 234 -9.69 -12.91 20.47
CA VAL A 234 -8.74 -12.76 21.58
C VAL A 234 -8.51 -11.29 21.99
N PHE A 235 -8.70 -10.34 21.08
CA PHE A 235 -8.52 -8.92 21.37
C PHE A 235 -9.78 -8.22 21.86
N ARG A 236 -10.96 -8.81 21.66
CA ARG A 236 -12.26 -8.18 22.00
C ARG A 236 -12.40 -7.81 23.49
N PRO A 237 -11.87 -8.59 24.46
CA PRO A 237 -11.93 -8.22 25.88
C PRO A 237 -11.06 -7.01 26.25
N ILE A 238 -10.09 -6.62 25.39
CA ILE A 238 -9.18 -5.52 25.71
C ILE A 238 -9.84 -4.20 25.28
N PRO A 239 -9.93 -3.17 26.14
CA PRO A 239 -10.53 -1.88 25.79
C PRO A 239 -9.91 -1.28 24.50
N VAL A 240 -10.77 -0.75 23.63
CA VAL A 240 -10.37 -0.14 22.35
C VAL A 240 -9.33 0.95 22.54
N SER A 241 -9.52 1.84 23.54
CA SER A 241 -8.58 2.92 23.86
C SER A 241 -7.18 2.42 24.22
N LEU A 242 -7.08 1.28 24.89
CA LEU A 242 -5.80 0.67 25.24
C LEU A 242 -5.11 0.09 24.00
N ARG A 243 -5.86 -0.58 23.12
CA ARG A 243 -5.35 -1.14 21.86
C ARG A 243 -4.85 -0.03 20.93
N LYS A 244 -5.63 1.08 20.79
CA LYS A 244 -5.23 2.27 20.03
C LYS A 244 -3.92 2.86 20.54
N ARG A 245 -3.85 3.16 21.85
CA ARG A 245 -2.65 3.73 22.49
C ARG A 245 -1.43 2.84 22.32
N TRP A 246 -1.62 1.55 22.40
CA TRP A 246 -0.53 0.59 22.25
C TRP A 246 0.02 0.58 20.82
N HIS A 247 -0.87 0.52 19.83
CA HIS A 247 -0.47 0.52 18.43
C HIS A 247 0.24 1.82 18.04
N LEU A 248 -0.33 2.97 18.37
CA LEU A 248 0.31 4.26 18.13
C LEU A 248 1.72 4.33 18.75
N ARG A 249 1.88 3.84 19.99
CA ARG A 249 3.21 3.77 20.62
C ARG A 249 4.18 2.87 19.86
N ARG A 250 3.70 1.78 19.26
CA ARG A 250 4.56 0.91 18.43
C ARG A 250 5.05 1.62 17.19
N LEU A 251 4.15 2.35 16.50
CA LEU A 251 4.46 3.15 15.32
C LEU A 251 5.49 4.24 15.67
N CYS A 252 5.20 5.09 16.64
CA CYS A 252 6.13 6.16 17.06
C CYS A 252 7.49 5.62 17.49
N ARG A 253 7.54 4.50 18.25
CA ARG A 253 8.80 3.85 18.61
C ARG A 253 9.55 3.28 17.41
N GLY A 254 8.83 2.88 16.35
CA GLY A 254 9.44 2.50 15.08
C GLY A 254 10.19 3.66 14.44
N VAL A 255 9.54 4.82 14.37
CA VAL A 255 10.14 6.09 13.90
C VAL A 255 11.37 6.46 14.76
N ASP A 256 11.22 6.46 16.09
CA ASP A 256 12.34 6.76 17.01
C ASP A 256 13.53 5.81 16.82
N ARG A 257 13.27 4.57 16.43
CA ARG A 257 14.36 3.62 16.10
C ARG A 257 14.99 3.96 14.76
N ALA A 258 14.19 4.29 13.74
CA ALA A 258 14.70 4.71 12.44
C ALA A 258 15.66 5.89 12.58
N ILE A 259 15.29 6.90 13.37
CA ILE A 259 16.14 8.06 13.69
C ILE A 259 17.46 7.60 14.35
N ARG A 260 17.39 6.75 15.38
CA ARG A 260 18.60 6.34 16.12
C ARG A 260 19.53 5.43 15.37
N SER A 261 19.03 4.67 14.40
CA SER A 261 19.83 3.67 13.67
C SER A 261 20.20 4.11 12.26
N ASP A 262 19.79 5.33 11.83
CA ASP A 262 19.91 5.80 10.45
C ASP A 262 19.35 4.79 9.42
N ALA A 263 18.26 4.10 9.79
CA ALA A 263 17.64 3.07 8.98
C ALA A 263 16.24 3.50 8.51
N THR A 264 15.63 2.74 7.62
CA THR A 264 14.30 3.03 7.06
C THR A 264 13.22 2.24 7.78
N LEU A 265 12.18 2.94 8.21
CA LEU A 265 10.91 2.34 8.61
C LEU A 265 9.91 2.44 7.46
N HIS A 266 9.54 1.33 6.86
CA HIS A 266 8.47 1.28 5.87
C HIS A 266 7.22 0.66 6.49
N VAL A 267 6.17 1.47 6.70
CA VAL A 267 4.85 1.04 7.17
C VAL A 267 3.86 1.03 6.03
N TRP A 268 2.90 0.11 6.07
CA TRP A 268 1.92 -0.05 5.00
C TRP A 268 0.57 -0.55 5.51
N SER A 269 -0.48 -0.36 4.72
CA SER A 269 -1.83 -0.89 4.93
C SER A 269 -2.59 -0.88 3.61
N HIS A 270 -3.78 -1.51 3.59
CA HIS A 270 -4.77 -1.25 2.55
C HIS A 270 -5.60 -0.02 2.95
N LEU A 271 -6.14 0.70 1.98
CA LEU A 271 -7.04 1.83 2.26
C LEU A 271 -8.27 1.37 3.06
N TRP A 272 -8.85 0.24 2.69
CA TRP A 272 -10.03 -0.29 3.39
C TRP A 272 -9.76 -0.70 4.84
N ASP A 273 -8.55 -1.11 5.21
CA ASP A 273 -8.19 -1.37 6.61
C ASP A 273 -8.44 -0.13 7.48
N LEU A 274 -8.13 1.04 6.93
CA LEU A 274 -8.20 2.32 7.62
C LEU A 274 -9.62 2.91 7.66
N SER A 275 -10.56 2.37 6.88
CA SER A 275 -11.91 2.91 6.75
C SER A 275 -12.75 2.81 8.03
N ASN A 276 -12.31 1.98 8.99
CA ASN A 276 -12.96 1.89 10.29
C ASN A 276 -12.61 3.09 11.20
N VAL A 277 -13.62 3.68 11.86
CA VAL A 277 -13.45 4.85 12.75
C VAL A 277 -12.38 4.65 13.84
N HIS A 278 -12.15 3.42 14.28
CA HIS A 278 -11.14 3.15 15.29
C HIS A 278 -9.70 3.19 14.77
N GLN A 279 -9.51 3.07 13.46
CA GLN A 279 -8.20 3.17 12.82
C GLN A 279 -7.79 4.64 12.61
N ARG A 280 -8.75 5.47 12.21
CA ARG A 280 -8.53 6.86 11.78
C ARG A 280 -7.74 7.69 12.80
N ASP A 281 -8.16 7.72 14.06
CA ASP A 281 -7.46 8.47 15.12
C ASP A 281 -5.98 8.08 15.29
N ILE A 282 -5.63 6.82 15.00
CA ILE A 282 -4.25 6.34 15.11
C ILE A 282 -3.44 6.87 13.95
N VAL A 283 -3.99 6.78 12.74
CA VAL A 283 -3.31 7.20 11.50
C VAL A 283 -3.07 8.70 11.52
N GLU A 284 -4.09 9.50 11.86
CA GLU A 284 -3.97 10.95 12.03
C GLU A 284 -2.83 11.32 12.99
N GLN A 285 -2.84 10.75 14.20
CA GLN A 285 -1.80 11.02 15.19
C GLN A 285 -0.41 10.54 14.75
N PHE A 286 -0.34 9.45 14.00
CA PHE A 286 0.92 8.95 13.48
C PHE A 286 1.48 9.85 12.38
N ILE A 287 0.66 10.29 11.43
CA ILE A 287 1.06 11.23 10.37
C ILE A 287 1.54 12.53 10.98
N ALA A 288 0.79 13.10 11.93
CA ALA A 288 1.20 14.31 12.66
C ALA A 288 2.55 14.10 13.40
N TYR A 289 2.76 12.92 14.00
CA TYR A 289 4.02 12.59 14.66
C TYR A 289 5.19 12.54 13.69
N VAL A 290 5.01 11.90 12.53
CA VAL A 290 6.03 11.80 11.48
C VAL A 290 6.37 13.18 10.92
N GLY A 291 5.36 13.99 10.59
CA GLY A 291 5.55 15.35 10.09
C GLY A 291 6.31 16.25 11.08
N ALA A 292 5.98 16.17 12.38
CA ALA A 292 6.70 16.92 13.41
C ALA A 292 8.18 16.53 13.51
N ARG A 293 8.52 15.25 13.30
CA ARG A 293 9.93 14.78 13.27
C ARG A 293 10.66 15.24 12.01
N GLN A 294 9.96 15.26 10.87
CA GLN A 294 10.48 15.79 9.61
C GLN A 294 10.75 17.31 9.72
N GLU A 295 9.81 18.07 10.26
CA GLU A 295 9.97 19.52 10.48
C GLU A 295 11.17 19.85 11.39
N GLN A 296 11.46 18.98 12.36
CA GLN A 296 12.64 19.08 13.23
C GLN A 296 13.95 18.66 12.55
N GLY A 297 13.89 18.14 11.32
CA GLY A 297 15.04 17.64 10.59
C GLY A 297 15.64 16.35 11.17
N GLU A 298 14.85 15.59 11.95
CA GLU A 298 15.31 14.37 12.60
C GLU A 298 15.17 13.13 11.70
N ILE A 299 14.28 13.18 10.69
CA ILE A 299 13.99 12.07 9.79
C ILE A 299 13.57 12.58 8.41
N ASP A 300 13.87 11.83 7.36
CA ASP A 300 13.35 12.08 6.03
C ASP A 300 12.07 11.26 5.81
N VAL A 301 11.01 11.87 5.27
CA VAL A 301 9.81 11.15 4.80
C VAL A 301 9.86 11.07 3.30
N LEU A 302 9.87 9.86 2.78
CA LEU A 302 10.11 9.59 1.35
C LEU A 302 8.97 8.75 0.77
N THR A 303 8.63 9.02 -0.49
CA THR A 303 7.89 8.04 -1.28
C THR A 303 8.77 6.83 -1.59
N MET A 304 8.19 5.72 -2.04
CA MET A 304 8.97 4.56 -2.48
C MET A 304 9.89 4.90 -3.66
N ALA A 305 9.41 5.71 -4.61
CA ALA A 305 10.21 6.14 -5.75
C ALA A 305 11.41 6.99 -5.33
N ASP A 306 11.21 7.93 -4.38
CA ASP A 306 12.29 8.77 -3.85
C ASP A 306 13.30 7.95 -3.05
N PHE A 307 12.83 7.04 -2.20
CA PHE A 307 13.69 6.11 -1.48
C PHE A 307 14.55 5.29 -2.44
N GLY A 308 13.94 4.71 -3.48
CA GLY A 308 14.65 3.94 -4.49
C GLY A 308 15.71 4.76 -5.22
N ARG A 309 15.40 6.02 -5.55
CA ARG A 309 16.36 6.96 -6.14
C ARG A 309 17.52 7.23 -5.20
N ALA A 310 17.26 7.52 -3.94
CA ALA A 310 18.27 7.84 -2.93
C ALA A 310 19.22 6.67 -2.67
N ILE A 311 18.68 5.45 -2.49
CA ILE A 311 19.53 4.29 -2.19
C ILE A 311 20.42 3.88 -3.37
N ARG A 312 19.96 4.05 -4.62
CA ARG A 312 20.82 3.78 -5.80
C ARG A 312 21.94 4.78 -5.99
N GLN A 313 21.80 6.01 -5.49
CA GLN A 313 22.85 7.03 -5.54
C GLN A 313 23.95 6.82 -4.49
N THR A 314 23.67 6.02 -3.45
CA THR A 314 24.60 5.76 -2.35
C THR A 314 25.39 4.45 -2.51
N ASN A 315 24.99 3.57 -3.43
CA ASN A 315 25.67 2.33 -3.80
C ASN A 315 26.42 2.45 -5.13
#